data_c2fe12a7d4dc36dc4925340fd26e5b07
#
_entry.id   c2fe12a7d4dc36dc4925340fd26e5b07
#
_cell.length_a   1.000
_cell.length_b   1.000
_cell.length_c   1.000
_cell.angle_alpha   90.00
_cell.angle_beta   90.00
_cell.angle_gamma   90.00
#
_symmetry.space_group_name_H-M   'P 1'
#
loop_
_entity.id
_entity.type
_entity.pdbx_description
1 polymer ?
#
loop_
_entity_poly.entity_id
_entity_poly.type
_entity_poly.pdbx_seq_one_letter_code
_entity_poly.pdbx_strand_id
1 'polypeptide(L)'
;MSFSADEAAHRAASDAEQIAWVDEQDNLLGAIGRAELRERGLIGRGTYILVFNSAGDLCVHRRTLSKAIYPGYWDVAAGGMVQADESYAESAARELEEELGVRDVALHAHERFFFDQPGNRLWCAVFSAVWDGPLTLQPQEVLEARFIPVAEVMRETEHKSYCPDSLAALKRYLASL
;
A
#
# COMPACT_ATOMS: atom_id res chain seq x y z
N MET A 1 -11.69 -13.16 -16.83
CA MET A 1 -12.12 -11.76 -17.08
C MET A 1 -11.06 -11.06 -17.93
N SER A 2 -11.47 -10.43 -19.01
CA SER A 2 -10.56 -9.55 -19.76
C SER A 2 -10.57 -8.16 -19.13
N PHE A 3 -9.41 -7.61 -18.86
CA PHE A 3 -9.25 -6.23 -18.42
C PHE A 3 -9.51 -5.26 -19.58
N SER A 4 -9.91 -4.03 -19.27
CA SER A 4 -9.95 -2.97 -20.26
C SER A 4 -8.55 -2.69 -20.80
N ALA A 5 -8.44 -2.04 -21.96
CA ALA A 5 -7.15 -1.67 -22.52
C ALA A 5 -6.34 -0.76 -21.57
N ASP A 6 -7.02 0.14 -20.88
CA ASP A 6 -6.41 1.05 -19.90
C ASP A 6 -5.89 0.30 -18.67
N GLU A 7 -6.65 -0.66 -18.15
CA GLU A 7 -6.22 -1.50 -17.03
C GLU A 7 -5.02 -2.38 -17.41
N ALA A 8 -5.02 -2.95 -18.62
CA ALA A 8 -3.91 -3.74 -19.12
C ALA A 8 -2.64 -2.90 -19.31
N ALA A 9 -2.77 -1.69 -19.86
CA ALA A 9 -1.66 -0.76 -20.02
C ALA A 9 -1.09 -0.29 -18.68
N HIS A 10 -1.96 0.05 -17.74
CA HIS A 10 -1.56 0.45 -16.39
C HIS A 10 -0.81 -0.67 -15.67
N ARG A 11 -1.30 -1.90 -15.75
CA ARG A 11 -0.64 -3.09 -15.17
C ARG A 11 0.73 -3.33 -15.80
N ALA A 12 0.85 -3.26 -17.13
CA ALA A 12 2.12 -3.42 -17.82
C ALA A 12 3.14 -2.36 -17.41
N ALA A 13 2.72 -1.10 -17.28
CA ALA A 13 3.57 -0.01 -16.79
C ALA A 13 4.02 -0.24 -15.34
N SER A 14 3.11 -0.69 -14.47
CA SER A 14 3.41 -1.03 -13.08
C SER A 14 4.39 -2.20 -12.97
N ASP A 15 4.21 -3.24 -13.77
CA ASP A 15 5.10 -4.43 -13.79
C ASP A 15 6.53 -4.09 -14.26
N ALA A 16 6.67 -3.09 -15.14
CA ALA A 16 7.97 -2.61 -15.64
C ALA A 16 8.63 -1.56 -14.74
N GLU A 17 7.93 -1.03 -13.74
CA GLU A 17 8.45 -0.03 -12.83
C GLU A 17 9.73 -0.52 -12.13
N GLN A 18 10.75 0.35 -12.10
CA GLN A 18 12.03 0.06 -11.45
C GLN A 18 11.94 0.40 -9.97
N ILE A 19 11.90 -0.64 -9.16
CA ILE A 19 11.74 -0.54 -7.71
C ILE A 19 13.01 -0.90 -6.96
N ALA A 20 13.08 -0.50 -5.69
CA ALA A 20 14.17 -0.85 -4.81
C ALA A 20 14.18 -2.36 -4.54
N TRP A 21 15.34 -2.97 -4.77
CA TRP A 21 15.67 -4.32 -4.36
C TRP A 21 16.63 -4.28 -3.18
N VAL A 22 16.30 -4.99 -2.11
CA VAL A 22 17.02 -4.93 -0.83
C VAL A 22 17.33 -6.35 -0.29
N ASP A 23 18.21 -6.41 0.69
CA ASP A 23 18.49 -7.61 1.45
C ASP A 23 17.57 -7.76 2.69
N GLU A 24 17.79 -8.79 3.48
CA GLU A 24 17.02 -9.07 4.70
C GLU A 24 17.24 -8.03 5.81
N GLN A 25 18.25 -7.17 5.71
CA GLN A 25 18.55 -6.07 6.62
C GLN A 25 18.11 -4.70 6.08
N ASP A 26 17.32 -4.69 5.00
CA ASP A 26 16.87 -3.46 4.32
C ASP A 26 18.02 -2.63 3.69
N ASN A 27 19.13 -3.26 3.36
CA ASN A 27 20.20 -2.60 2.59
C ASN A 27 19.85 -2.64 1.09
N LEU A 28 19.97 -1.48 0.42
CA LEU A 28 19.71 -1.36 -1.01
C LEU A 28 20.77 -2.15 -1.81
N LEU A 29 20.31 -3.09 -2.62
CA LEU A 29 21.13 -3.89 -3.54
C LEU A 29 21.11 -3.36 -4.97
N GLY A 30 20.02 -2.72 -5.38
CA GLY A 30 19.87 -2.17 -6.72
C GLY A 30 18.43 -1.85 -7.09
N ALA A 31 18.24 -1.63 -8.39
CA ALA A 31 16.93 -1.44 -9.01
C ALA A 31 16.54 -2.67 -9.82
N ILE A 32 15.27 -3.04 -9.82
CA ILE A 32 14.74 -4.19 -10.54
C ILE A 32 13.31 -3.93 -10.99
N GLY A 33 12.87 -4.56 -12.07
CA GLY A 33 11.47 -4.52 -12.47
C GLY A 33 10.56 -5.18 -11.42
N ARG A 34 9.41 -4.58 -11.17
CA ARG A 34 8.47 -5.03 -10.13
C ARG A 34 8.00 -6.47 -10.35
N ALA A 35 7.69 -6.86 -11.59
CA ALA A 35 7.32 -8.23 -11.92
C ALA A 35 8.48 -9.20 -11.69
N GLU A 36 9.69 -8.85 -12.10
CA GLU A 36 10.89 -9.67 -11.92
C GLU A 36 11.21 -9.88 -10.44
N LEU A 37 11.12 -8.84 -9.61
CA LEU A 37 11.32 -8.96 -8.15
C LEU A 37 10.38 -10.03 -7.57
N ARG A 38 9.09 -9.96 -7.94
CA ARG A 38 8.06 -10.91 -7.48
C ARG A 38 8.34 -12.33 -7.97
N GLU A 39 8.64 -12.51 -9.25
CA GLU A 39 8.91 -13.82 -9.86
C GLU A 39 10.14 -14.51 -9.28
N ARG A 40 11.17 -13.74 -8.98
CA ARG A 40 12.41 -14.25 -8.36
C ARG A 40 12.33 -14.39 -6.83
N GLY A 41 11.22 -14.00 -6.21
CA GLY A 41 11.04 -14.06 -4.76
C GLY A 41 12.01 -13.16 -4.00
N LEU A 42 12.42 -12.03 -4.60
CA LEU A 42 13.32 -11.06 -4.00
C LEU A 42 12.56 -10.12 -3.07
N ILE A 43 13.30 -9.36 -2.25
CA ILE A 43 12.75 -8.45 -1.25
C ILE A 43 12.72 -7.04 -1.81
N GLY A 44 11.54 -6.42 -1.76
CA GLY A 44 11.36 -5.00 -2.08
C GLY A 44 11.11 -4.15 -0.85
N ARG A 45 10.81 -2.88 -1.09
CA ARG A 45 10.33 -1.91 -0.10
C ARG A 45 8.91 -1.49 -0.42
N GLY A 46 8.06 -1.43 0.59
CA GLY A 46 6.70 -0.93 0.47
C GLY A 46 6.38 0.12 1.52
N THR A 47 5.49 1.03 1.18
CA THR A 47 4.94 2.03 2.10
C THR A 47 3.49 1.73 2.41
N TYR A 48 3.10 1.95 3.66
CA TYR A 48 1.75 1.73 4.19
C TYR A 48 1.33 2.96 4.97
N ILE A 49 0.41 3.74 4.42
CA ILE A 49 -0.07 4.98 5.02
C ILE A 49 -1.47 4.77 5.57
N LEU A 50 -1.59 4.76 6.88
CA LEU A 50 -2.85 4.70 7.60
C LEU A 50 -3.45 6.11 7.64
N VAL A 51 -4.53 6.34 6.91
CA VAL A 51 -5.19 7.64 6.84
C VAL A 51 -6.40 7.66 7.75
N PHE A 52 -6.35 8.48 8.79
CA PHE A 52 -7.45 8.69 9.72
C PHE A 52 -8.15 10.02 9.41
N ASN A 53 -9.44 10.13 9.73
CA ASN A 53 -10.09 11.43 9.85
C ASN A 53 -9.96 11.99 11.27
N SER A 54 -10.42 13.21 11.51
CA SER A 54 -10.36 13.83 12.84
C SER A 54 -11.25 13.15 13.88
N ALA A 55 -12.22 12.32 13.46
CA ALA A 55 -13.03 11.48 14.34
C ALA A 55 -12.31 10.19 14.76
N GLY A 56 -11.14 9.89 14.19
CA GLY A 56 -10.38 8.68 14.45
C GLY A 56 -10.80 7.47 13.60
N ASP A 57 -11.67 7.65 12.62
CA ASP A 57 -12.02 6.60 11.67
C ASP A 57 -10.90 6.40 10.65
N LEU A 58 -10.69 5.15 10.25
CA LEU A 58 -9.66 4.76 9.30
C LEU A 58 -10.24 4.70 7.89
N CYS A 59 -9.51 5.27 6.93
CA CYS A 59 -9.80 5.09 5.52
C CYS A 59 -9.49 3.66 5.10
N VAL A 60 -10.51 2.96 4.63
CA VAL A 60 -10.35 1.66 3.96
C VAL A 60 -10.76 1.80 2.50
N HIS A 61 -10.05 1.12 1.62
CA HIS A 61 -10.36 1.16 0.20
C HIS A 61 -10.32 -0.24 -0.42
N ARG A 62 -10.98 -0.41 -1.54
CA ARG A 62 -11.01 -1.66 -2.27
C ARG A 62 -10.11 -1.59 -3.49
N ARG A 63 -9.20 -2.55 -3.61
CA ARG A 63 -8.27 -2.69 -4.73
C ARG A 63 -9.01 -3.11 -6.00
N THR A 64 -8.54 -2.63 -7.15
CA THR A 64 -9.08 -3.09 -8.44
C THR A 64 -8.80 -4.56 -8.69
N LEU A 65 -9.60 -5.18 -9.55
CA LEU A 65 -9.43 -6.58 -9.94
C LEU A 65 -8.20 -6.81 -10.84
N SER A 66 -7.64 -5.74 -11.41
CA SER A 66 -6.43 -5.75 -12.25
C SER A 66 -5.11 -5.79 -11.45
N LYS A 67 -5.16 -5.65 -10.13
CA LYS A 67 -3.96 -5.72 -9.28
C LYS A 67 -3.31 -7.11 -9.35
N ALA A 68 -1.98 -7.14 -9.44
CA ALA A 68 -1.20 -8.38 -9.50
C ALA A 68 -1.23 -9.16 -8.17
N ILE A 69 -1.30 -8.44 -7.04
CA ILE A 69 -1.36 -9.00 -5.69
C ILE A 69 -2.64 -8.55 -5.01
N TYR A 70 -3.36 -9.47 -4.41
CA TYR A 70 -4.63 -9.25 -3.71
C TYR A 70 -5.69 -8.50 -4.54
N PRO A 71 -6.02 -8.93 -5.79
CA PRO A 71 -7.03 -8.28 -6.61
C PRO A 71 -8.39 -8.30 -5.91
N GLY A 72 -9.06 -7.14 -5.86
CA GLY A 72 -10.38 -6.99 -5.25
C GLY A 72 -10.44 -7.05 -3.72
N TYR A 73 -9.30 -7.21 -3.05
CA TYR A 73 -9.23 -7.17 -1.58
C TYR A 73 -9.44 -5.75 -1.06
N TRP A 74 -9.91 -5.66 0.16
CA TRP A 74 -9.90 -4.43 0.94
C TRP A 74 -8.51 -4.16 1.50
N ASP A 75 -8.18 -2.89 1.63
CA ASP A 75 -6.90 -2.43 2.12
C ASP A 75 -7.11 -1.36 3.20
N VAL A 76 -6.34 -1.43 4.27
CA VAL A 76 -6.42 -0.47 5.39
C VAL A 76 -5.39 0.64 5.28
N ALA A 77 -4.52 0.58 4.27
CA ALA A 77 -3.47 1.57 4.05
C ALA A 77 -3.37 1.91 2.56
N ALA A 78 -3.20 3.18 2.25
CA ALA A 78 -2.69 3.60 0.95
C ALA A 78 -1.18 3.32 0.89
N GLY A 79 -0.63 3.16 -0.30
CA GLY A 79 0.80 2.98 -0.47
C GLY A 79 1.15 2.08 -1.64
N GLY A 80 2.42 1.85 -1.81
CA GLY A 80 2.93 1.06 -2.92
C GLY A 80 4.41 0.75 -2.77
N MET A 81 4.99 0.25 -3.86
CA MET A 81 6.40 -0.09 -3.92
C MET A 81 7.27 1.17 -3.99
N VAL A 82 8.34 1.17 -3.22
CA VAL A 82 9.33 2.24 -3.23
C VAL A 82 10.20 2.11 -4.48
N GLN A 83 10.31 3.18 -5.26
CA GLN A 83 11.20 3.24 -6.41
C GLN A 83 12.67 3.26 -5.96
N ALA A 84 13.57 2.81 -6.84
CA ALA A 84 14.97 2.62 -6.48
C ALA A 84 15.70 3.90 -6.04
N ASP A 85 15.24 5.05 -6.51
CA ASP A 85 15.84 6.37 -6.28
C ASP A 85 15.08 7.25 -5.28
N GLU A 86 14.03 6.71 -4.64
CA GLU A 86 13.26 7.45 -3.64
C GLU A 86 13.43 6.89 -2.23
N SER A 87 13.25 7.75 -1.23
CA SER A 87 13.13 7.37 0.17
C SER A 87 11.73 6.81 0.47
N TYR A 88 11.57 6.17 1.61
CA TYR A 88 10.26 5.73 2.08
C TYR A 88 9.26 6.89 2.23
N ALA A 89 9.71 8.05 2.73
CA ALA A 89 8.84 9.21 2.91
C ALA A 89 8.40 9.83 1.58
N GLU A 90 9.30 9.91 0.60
CA GLU A 90 8.98 10.38 -0.76
C GLU A 90 7.99 9.44 -1.44
N SER A 91 8.21 8.12 -1.34
CA SER A 91 7.29 7.11 -1.85
C SER A 91 5.92 7.22 -1.20
N ALA A 92 5.87 7.36 0.13
CA ALA A 92 4.61 7.48 0.87
C ALA A 92 3.80 8.70 0.41
N ALA A 93 4.43 9.86 0.28
CA ALA A 93 3.76 11.08 -0.18
C ALA A 93 3.23 10.94 -1.61
N ARG A 94 4.02 10.37 -2.51
CA ARG A 94 3.64 10.14 -3.91
C ARG A 94 2.46 9.18 -4.01
N GLU A 95 2.53 8.02 -3.37
CA GLU A 95 1.47 7.00 -3.42
C GLU A 95 0.15 7.50 -2.81
N LEU A 96 0.23 8.24 -1.70
CA LEU A 96 -0.95 8.82 -1.06
C LEU A 96 -1.67 9.83 -1.96
N GLU A 97 -0.92 10.65 -2.68
CA GLU A 97 -1.46 11.60 -3.67
C GLU A 97 -2.04 10.84 -4.88
N GLU A 98 -1.33 9.86 -5.42
CA GLU A 98 -1.76 9.10 -6.60
C GLU A 98 -3.03 8.29 -6.33
N GLU A 99 -3.09 7.54 -5.24
CA GLU A 99 -4.21 6.63 -4.95
C GLU A 99 -5.45 7.34 -4.42
N LEU A 100 -5.28 8.30 -3.49
CA LEU A 100 -6.38 8.93 -2.75
C LEU A 100 -6.52 10.43 -2.98
N GLY A 101 -5.60 11.06 -3.72
CA GLY A 101 -5.61 12.51 -3.95
C GLY A 101 -5.31 13.33 -2.70
N VAL A 102 -4.70 12.75 -1.70
CA VAL A 102 -4.31 13.41 -0.44
C VAL A 102 -2.89 13.93 -0.56
N ARG A 103 -2.73 15.24 -0.38
CA ARG A 103 -1.44 15.93 -0.48
C ARG A 103 -1.29 16.99 0.60
N ASP A 104 -0.07 17.48 0.76
CA ASP A 104 0.25 18.57 1.72
C ASP A 104 -0.18 18.24 3.16
N VAL A 105 -0.08 16.96 3.53
CA VAL A 105 -0.42 16.43 4.84
C VAL A 105 0.84 15.95 5.56
N ALA A 106 0.90 16.14 6.88
CA ALA A 106 1.98 15.61 7.70
C ALA A 106 1.92 14.08 7.73
N LEU A 107 3.02 13.43 7.38
CA LEU A 107 3.21 11.99 7.49
C LEU A 107 4.03 11.69 8.74
N HIS A 108 3.44 10.93 9.67
CA HIS A 108 4.11 10.48 10.88
C HIS A 108 4.65 9.07 10.66
N ALA A 109 5.98 8.91 10.70
CA ALA A 109 6.64 7.62 10.53
C ALA A 109 6.54 6.76 11.79
N HIS A 110 6.30 5.47 11.60
CA HIS A 110 6.25 4.45 12.63
C HIS A 110 7.32 3.37 12.38
N GLU A 111 7.28 2.30 13.16
CA GLU A 111 8.22 1.19 13.05
C GLU A 111 8.11 0.50 11.67
N ARG A 112 9.27 0.17 11.09
CA ARG A 112 9.36 -0.70 9.91
C ARG A 112 9.36 -2.16 10.33
N PHE A 113 8.81 -3.02 9.47
CA PHE A 113 8.84 -4.46 9.69
C PHE A 113 9.03 -5.24 8.38
N PHE A 114 9.51 -6.45 8.50
CA PHE A 114 9.66 -7.37 7.36
C PHE A 114 8.42 -8.25 7.24
N PHE A 115 7.78 -8.21 6.08
CA PHE A 115 6.67 -9.07 5.70
C PHE A 115 7.16 -10.11 4.70
N ASP A 116 7.02 -11.39 5.03
CA ASP A 116 7.55 -12.50 4.24
C ASP A 116 6.46 -13.53 3.92
N GLN A 117 5.88 -13.39 2.73
CA GLN A 117 4.91 -14.33 2.18
C GLN A 117 5.31 -14.67 0.74
N PRO A 118 4.96 -15.86 0.22
CA PRO A 118 5.22 -16.21 -1.16
C PRO A 118 4.65 -15.16 -2.14
N GLY A 119 5.51 -14.60 -3.00
CA GLY A 119 5.14 -13.55 -3.95
C GLY A 119 4.95 -12.15 -3.37
N ASN A 120 5.15 -11.97 -2.06
CA ASN A 120 5.06 -10.66 -1.40
C ASN A 120 6.05 -10.56 -0.23
N ARG A 121 7.29 -10.24 -0.56
CA ARG A 121 8.39 -10.11 0.41
C ARG A 121 8.85 -8.66 0.47
N LEU A 122 8.55 -7.97 1.57
CA LEU A 122 8.73 -6.53 1.67
C LEU A 122 9.28 -6.10 3.03
N TRP A 123 10.21 -5.14 3.01
CA TRP A 123 10.37 -4.22 4.12
C TRP A 123 9.26 -3.18 4.06
N CYS A 124 8.44 -3.13 5.08
CA CYS A 124 7.23 -2.31 5.18
C CYS A 124 7.49 -1.09 6.06
N ALA A 125 7.44 0.11 5.49
CA ALA A 125 7.48 1.36 6.25
C ALA A 125 6.05 1.85 6.49
N VAL A 126 5.69 2.02 7.76
CA VAL A 126 4.36 2.43 8.19
C VAL A 126 4.34 3.92 8.49
N PHE A 127 3.34 4.61 7.96
CA PHE A 127 3.07 6.03 8.23
C PHE A 127 1.61 6.19 8.66
N SER A 128 1.32 7.28 9.35
CA SER A 128 -0.04 7.73 9.60
C SER A 128 -0.22 9.19 9.20
N ALA A 129 -1.43 9.54 8.80
CA ALA A 129 -1.85 10.89 8.46
C ALA A 129 -3.28 11.14 8.92
N VAL A 130 -3.64 12.40 9.12
CA VAL A 130 -5.02 12.83 9.38
C VAL A 130 -5.52 13.66 8.21
N TRP A 131 -6.69 13.29 7.68
CA TRP A 131 -7.29 13.94 6.53
C TRP A 131 -8.82 14.00 6.66
N ASP A 132 -9.37 15.20 6.57
CA ASP A 132 -10.82 15.45 6.59
C ASP A 132 -11.35 15.99 5.24
N GLY A 133 -10.47 16.17 4.27
CA GLY A 133 -10.83 16.65 2.95
C GLY A 133 -11.44 15.57 2.03
N PRO A 134 -11.81 15.95 0.80
CA PRO A 134 -12.31 15.00 -0.18
C PRO A 134 -11.24 14.02 -0.63
N LEU A 135 -11.64 12.82 -1.03
CA LEU A 135 -10.78 11.84 -1.67
C LEU A 135 -10.96 11.91 -3.19
N THR A 136 -9.87 11.81 -3.93
CA THR A 136 -9.86 11.64 -5.39
C THR A 136 -9.20 10.31 -5.69
N LEU A 137 -10.01 9.31 -6.00
CA LEU A 137 -9.54 7.94 -6.21
C LEU A 137 -8.93 7.76 -7.59
N GLN A 138 -7.79 7.04 -7.66
CA GLN A 138 -7.19 6.60 -8.90
C GLN A 138 -7.96 5.39 -9.45
N PRO A 139 -8.70 5.51 -10.58
CA PRO A 139 -9.62 4.45 -11.03
C PRO A 139 -8.94 3.12 -11.36
N GLN A 140 -7.65 3.16 -11.76
CA GLN A 140 -6.87 1.98 -12.10
C GLN A 140 -6.37 1.21 -10.87
N GLU A 141 -6.40 1.84 -9.70
CA GLU A 141 -5.89 1.27 -8.45
C GLU A 141 -6.97 1.03 -7.40
N VAL A 142 -7.96 1.93 -7.31
CA VAL A 142 -8.93 2.00 -6.22
C VAL A 142 -10.35 2.03 -6.78
N LEU A 143 -11.17 1.05 -6.39
CA LEU A 143 -12.59 0.96 -6.77
C LEU A 143 -13.48 1.87 -5.93
N GLU A 144 -13.27 1.87 -4.62
CA GLU A 144 -14.04 2.61 -3.64
C GLU A 144 -13.21 2.85 -2.37
N ALA A 145 -13.55 3.89 -1.61
CA ALA A 145 -12.93 4.20 -0.32
C ALA A 145 -13.97 4.77 0.64
N ARG A 146 -13.78 4.51 1.93
CA ARG A 146 -14.64 5.02 3.00
C ARG A 146 -13.88 5.10 4.31
N PHE A 147 -14.32 5.96 5.21
CA PHE A 147 -13.84 6.03 6.59
C PHE A 147 -14.77 5.23 7.51
N ILE A 148 -14.22 4.32 8.28
CA ILE A 148 -14.95 3.51 9.27
C ILE A 148 -14.14 3.39 10.57
N PRO A 149 -14.80 3.19 11.72
CA PRO A 149 -14.11 2.94 12.98
C PRO A 149 -13.18 1.72 12.88
N VAL A 150 -11.99 1.80 13.50
CA VAL A 150 -11.04 0.68 13.52
C VAL A 150 -11.67 -0.61 14.05
N ALA A 151 -12.54 -0.52 15.07
CA ALA A 151 -13.28 -1.69 15.58
C ALA A 151 -14.18 -2.33 14.52
N GLU A 152 -14.74 -1.55 13.60
CA GLU A 152 -15.51 -2.09 12.47
C GLU A 152 -14.62 -2.76 11.45
N VAL A 153 -13.44 -2.19 11.14
CA VAL A 153 -12.43 -2.85 10.30
C VAL A 153 -12.14 -4.25 10.82
N MET A 154 -11.88 -4.37 12.11
CA MET A 154 -11.55 -5.67 12.72
C MET A 154 -12.70 -6.67 12.61
N ARG A 155 -13.95 -6.23 12.75
CA ARG A 155 -15.12 -7.10 12.52
C ARG A 155 -15.28 -7.49 11.05
N GLU A 156 -15.02 -6.59 10.13
CA GLU A 156 -15.10 -6.87 8.70
C GLU A 156 -14.07 -7.92 8.24
N THR A 157 -12.91 -8.01 8.88
CA THR A 157 -11.89 -9.02 8.54
C THR A 157 -12.36 -10.46 8.77
N GLU A 158 -13.44 -10.67 9.54
CA GLU A 158 -14.01 -12.00 9.78
C GLU A 158 -14.78 -12.55 8.57
N HIS A 159 -15.21 -11.67 7.65
CA HIS A 159 -16.05 -12.06 6.51
C HIS A 159 -15.70 -11.38 5.18
N LYS A 160 -14.76 -10.43 5.16
CA LYS A 160 -14.22 -9.79 3.96
C LYS A 160 -12.74 -10.07 3.83
N SER A 161 -12.27 -10.18 2.58
CA SER A 161 -10.84 -10.34 2.29
C SER A 161 -10.14 -8.99 2.40
N TYR A 162 -9.25 -8.87 3.37
CA TYR A 162 -8.35 -7.75 3.56
C TYR A 162 -6.90 -8.13 3.24
N CYS A 163 -6.12 -7.18 2.74
CA CYS A 163 -4.70 -7.39 2.46
C CYS A 163 -3.94 -7.74 3.74
N PRO A 164 -3.27 -8.90 3.81
CA PRO A 164 -2.61 -9.36 5.05
C PRO A 164 -1.42 -8.49 5.46
N ASP A 165 -0.71 -7.90 4.50
CA ASP A 165 0.43 -7.01 4.74
C ASP A 165 0.00 -5.68 5.37
N SER A 166 -1.03 -5.04 4.84
CA SER A 166 -1.55 -3.80 5.43
C SER A 166 -2.25 -4.05 6.78
N LEU A 167 -2.92 -5.18 6.96
CA LEU A 167 -3.43 -5.57 8.28
C LEU A 167 -2.29 -5.76 9.30
N ALA A 168 -1.16 -6.32 8.88
CA ALA A 168 0.01 -6.42 9.74
C ALA A 168 0.54 -5.04 10.14
N ALA A 169 0.55 -4.07 9.20
CA ALA A 169 0.91 -2.68 9.48
C ALA A 169 -0.04 -2.04 10.48
N LEU A 170 -1.36 -2.18 10.30
CA LEU A 170 -2.37 -1.66 11.23
C LEU A 170 -2.21 -2.24 12.63
N LYS A 171 -2.07 -3.56 12.76
CA LYS A 171 -1.91 -4.22 14.05
C LYS A 171 -0.66 -3.74 14.81
N ARG A 172 0.46 -3.56 14.11
CA ARG A 172 1.68 -3.01 14.70
C ARG A 172 1.50 -1.57 15.15
N TYR A 173 0.86 -0.74 14.34
CA TYR A 173 0.52 0.63 14.70
C TYR A 173 -0.32 0.66 15.98
N LEU A 174 -1.40 -0.12 16.03
CA LEU A 174 -2.28 -0.16 17.22
C LEU A 174 -1.57 -0.66 18.47
N ALA A 175 -0.64 -1.61 18.33
CA ALA A 175 0.16 -2.12 19.45
C ALA A 175 1.21 -1.10 19.96
N SER A 176 1.51 -0.06 19.18
CA SER A 176 2.46 1.00 19.56
C SER A 176 1.82 2.19 20.29
N LEU A 177 0.48 2.23 20.35
CA LEU A 177 -0.27 3.27 21.05
C LEU A 177 -0.34 2.99 22.54
#